data_b9fc6f4bb7b38e60894b45a644e3bd85
#
_entry.id   b9fc6f4bb7b38e60894b45a644e3bd85
#
_cell.length_a   1.000
_cell.length_b   1.000
_cell.length_c   1.000
_cell.angle_alpha   90.00
_cell.angle_beta   90.00
_cell.angle_gamma   90.00
#
_symmetry.space_group_name_H-M   'P 1'
#
loop_
_entity.id
_entity.type
_entity.pdbx_description
1 polymer ?
#
loop_
_entity_poly.entity_id
_entity_poly.type
_entity_poly.pdbx_seq_one_letter_code
_entity_poly.pdbx_strand_id
1 'polypeptide(L)'
;ELSTPGVKTIEDLCKALDVTANRTIKTLIVKGSESNLVALVLRGDHQLNAIKAEKIDAVAAPLTMANDTEIKAEIDASTGSIGPQGLSMPIIADRSAAALHNFIAGANKDDFHICNLNWERDVRATAIEDIRDVVEGDPSPDGKGEIMFKRGIEVGHIFQLGDKYSKSMNATVLDASGKAVVMQMGCYGMGVTRLVGAIIEQNHDENGIIWPESIAPFRVIVIPINAHKSDQVRATAESLYAELTAKGVEVLLDDREDVRPGAKFADAELMGIPHRVV
;
A
#
# COMPACT_ATOMS: atom_id res chain seq x y z
N GLU A 1 26.07 -21.63 -21.25
CA GLU A 1 26.52 -20.38 -20.60
C GLU A 1 26.78 -19.30 -21.63
N LEU A 2 26.48 -18.06 -21.25
CA LEU A 2 26.77 -16.86 -22.05
C LEU A 2 27.54 -15.86 -21.19
N SER A 3 28.54 -15.22 -21.79
CA SER A 3 29.29 -14.14 -21.16
C SER A 3 28.43 -12.85 -21.17
N THR A 4 28.25 -12.25 -20.01
CA THR A 4 27.44 -11.07 -19.78
C THR A 4 28.18 -10.08 -18.87
N PRO A 5 29.30 -9.54 -19.31
CA PRO A 5 30.15 -8.71 -18.47
C PRO A 5 29.43 -7.45 -18.00
N GLY A 6 29.51 -7.17 -16.68
CA GLY A 6 28.91 -6.00 -16.05
C GLY A 6 27.39 -6.06 -15.87
N VAL A 7 26.73 -7.14 -16.29
CA VAL A 7 25.29 -7.35 -16.11
C VAL A 7 25.00 -7.85 -14.70
N LYS A 8 24.30 -7.02 -13.90
CA LYS A 8 24.00 -7.32 -12.48
C LYS A 8 22.51 -7.27 -12.15
N THR A 9 21.71 -6.60 -12.98
CA THR A 9 20.28 -6.47 -12.77
C THR A 9 19.50 -7.23 -13.84
N ILE A 10 18.24 -7.57 -13.53
CA ILE A 10 17.32 -8.17 -14.52
C ILE A 10 17.13 -7.24 -15.73
N GLU A 11 17.07 -5.93 -15.50
CA GLU A 11 16.93 -4.95 -16.56
C GLU A 11 18.13 -4.97 -17.53
N ASP A 12 19.35 -4.98 -16.98
CA ASP A 12 20.56 -5.08 -17.80
C ASP A 12 20.64 -6.41 -18.55
N LEU A 13 20.22 -7.51 -17.89
CA LEU A 13 20.16 -8.82 -18.51
C LEU A 13 19.19 -8.85 -19.69
N CYS A 14 18.01 -8.26 -19.53
CA CYS A 14 17.02 -8.16 -20.59
C CYS A 14 17.54 -7.37 -21.79
N LYS A 15 18.23 -6.25 -21.53
CA LYS A 15 18.86 -5.44 -22.59
C LYS A 15 19.99 -6.18 -23.29
N ALA A 16 20.84 -6.86 -22.53
CA ALA A 16 22.02 -7.55 -23.08
C ALA A 16 21.65 -8.76 -23.96
N LEU A 17 20.58 -9.48 -23.61
CA LEU A 17 20.17 -10.70 -24.30
C LEU A 17 18.93 -10.54 -25.19
N ASP A 18 18.36 -9.33 -25.27
CA ASP A 18 17.10 -9.04 -25.99
C ASP A 18 15.95 -9.98 -25.58
N VAL A 19 15.72 -10.07 -24.28
CA VAL A 19 14.68 -10.92 -23.69
C VAL A 19 13.81 -10.14 -22.73
N THR A 20 12.60 -10.63 -22.48
CA THR A 20 11.68 -10.06 -21.49
C THR A 20 11.95 -10.62 -20.09
N ALA A 21 11.73 -9.81 -19.07
CA ALA A 21 11.99 -10.17 -17.66
C ALA A 21 11.22 -11.41 -17.18
N ASN A 22 10.04 -11.67 -17.74
CA ASN A 22 9.25 -12.86 -17.43
C ASN A 22 9.85 -14.19 -17.95
N ARG A 23 10.93 -14.14 -18.71
CA ARG A 23 11.72 -15.31 -19.16
C ARG A 23 12.96 -15.53 -18.31
N THR A 24 13.20 -14.66 -17.34
CA THR A 24 14.35 -14.74 -16.45
C THR A 24 13.90 -15.08 -15.03
N ILE A 25 14.81 -15.58 -14.23
CA ILE A 25 14.63 -15.72 -12.78
C ILE A 25 15.74 -14.97 -12.07
N LYS A 26 15.43 -14.53 -10.86
CA LYS A 26 16.40 -13.97 -9.91
C LYS A 26 16.46 -14.84 -8.68
N THR A 27 17.66 -15.07 -8.18
CA THR A 27 17.94 -15.86 -7.00
C THR A 27 18.43 -14.92 -5.90
N LEU A 28 17.70 -14.88 -4.80
CA LEU A 28 18.01 -14.09 -3.62
C LEU A 28 18.49 -15.02 -2.53
N ILE A 29 19.63 -14.73 -1.93
CA ILE A 29 20.19 -15.53 -0.85
C ILE A 29 19.85 -14.86 0.48
N VAL A 30 19.19 -15.62 1.36
CA VAL A 30 18.76 -15.16 2.68
C VAL A 30 19.28 -16.07 3.78
N LYS A 31 19.24 -15.60 5.01
CA LYS A 31 19.55 -16.43 6.20
C LYS A 31 18.48 -17.51 6.38
N GLY A 32 18.92 -18.72 6.65
CA GLY A 32 18.03 -19.81 7.00
C GLY A 32 17.79 -19.92 8.50
N SER A 33 16.74 -20.64 8.89
CA SER A 33 16.43 -20.95 10.29
C SER A 33 17.30 -22.09 10.84
N GLU A 34 17.44 -23.16 10.09
CA GLU A 34 18.26 -24.34 10.45
C GLU A 34 19.50 -24.45 9.57
N SER A 35 19.42 -24.09 8.29
CA SER A 35 20.57 -24.00 7.38
C SER A 35 21.18 -22.60 7.47
N ASN A 36 22.48 -22.47 7.14
CA ASN A 36 23.14 -21.18 7.13
C ASN A 36 22.47 -20.22 6.13
N LEU A 37 22.16 -20.71 4.92
CA LEU A 37 21.61 -19.93 3.83
C LEU A 37 20.48 -20.69 3.11
N VAL A 38 19.58 -19.92 2.50
CA VAL A 38 18.45 -20.39 1.68
C VAL A 38 18.39 -19.54 0.41
N ALA A 39 18.15 -20.18 -0.71
CA ALA A 39 17.95 -19.50 -1.99
C ALA A 39 16.44 -19.32 -2.26
N LEU A 40 16.00 -18.07 -2.38
CA LEU A 40 14.63 -17.71 -2.80
C LEU A 40 14.64 -17.35 -4.28
N VAL A 41 13.88 -18.07 -5.08
CA VAL A 41 13.87 -17.94 -6.54
C VAL A 41 12.56 -17.35 -7.01
N LEU A 42 12.63 -16.20 -7.69
CA LEU A 42 11.48 -15.50 -8.24
C LEU A 42 11.63 -15.33 -9.75
N ARG A 43 10.51 -15.16 -10.45
CA ARG A 43 10.50 -14.69 -11.82
C ARG A 43 11.08 -13.28 -11.88
N GLY A 44 11.83 -12.94 -12.91
CA GLY A 44 12.61 -11.71 -12.99
C GLY A 44 11.81 -10.42 -12.82
N ASP A 45 10.58 -10.39 -13.30
CA ASP A 45 9.66 -9.25 -13.20
C ASP A 45 8.92 -9.15 -11.84
N HIS A 46 9.09 -10.11 -10.92
CA HIS A 46 8.41 -10.11 -9.64
C HIS A 46 9.31 -9.64 -8.49
N GLN A 47 8.72 -9.17 -7.40
CA GLN A 47 9.43 -8.75 -6.19
C GLN A 47 9.12 -9.72 -5.04
N LEU A 48 10.12 -9.88 -4.16
CA LEU A 48 9.98 -10.70 -2.96
C LEU A 48 9.07 -10.01 -1.93
N ASN A 49 8.09 -10.76 -1.43
CA ASN A 49 7.32 -10.35 -0.26
C ASN A 49 7.98 -10.92 1.01
N ALA A 50 8.62 -10.06 1.79
CA ALA A 50 9.34 -10.46 3.00
C ALA A 50 8.43 -11.16 4.02
N ILE A 51 7.20 -10.66 4.21
CA ILE A 51 6.23 -11.22 5.17
C ILE A 51 5.80 -12.65 4.78
N LYS A 52 5.67 -12.92 3.49
CA LYS A 52 5.37 -14.28 3.00
C LYS A 52 6.59 -15.20 3.19
N ALA A 53 7.78 -14.71 2.87
CA ALA A 53 9.01 -15.47 2.98
C ALA A 53 9.33 -15.85 4.45
N GLU A 54 9.09 -14.96 5.40
CA GLU A 54 9.26 -15.21 6.84
C GLU A 54 8.34 -16.31 7.41
N LYS A 55 7.27 -16.66 6.70
CA LYS A 55 6.37 -17.76 7.12
C LYS A 55 6.86 -19.15 6.70
N ILE A 56 7.95 -19.21 5.94
CA ILE A 56 8.54 -20.47 5.49
C ILE A 56 9.50 -20.95 6.57
N ASP A 57 9.30 -22.15 7.07
CA ASP A 57 10.08 -22.72 8.18
C ASP A 57 11.60 -22.69 7.94
N ALA A 58 12.02 -22.84 6.70
CA ALA A 58 13.44 -22.82 6.31
C ALA A 58 14.08 -21.43 6.37
N VAL A 59 13.30 -20.35 6.41
CA VAL A 59 13.76 -18.95 6.36
C VAL A 59 13.82 -18.38 7.77
N ALA A 60 14.90 -17.66 8.08
CA ALA A 60 15.00 -16.96 9.36
C ALA A 60 14.04 -15.77 9.44
N ALA A 61 13.40 -15.57 10.59
CA ALA A 61 12.57 -14.41 10.89
C ALA A 61 13.25 -13.58 12.01
N PRO A 62 13.46 -12.27 11.81
CA PRO A 62 13.09 -11.49 10.62
C PRO A 62 13.95 -11.84 9.39
N LEU A 63 13.35 -11.67 8.21
CA LEU A 63 14.04 -11.91 6.94
C LEU A 63 15.32 -11.07 6.85
N THR A 64 16.43 -11.74 6.64
CA THR A 64 17.74 -11.11 6.53
C THR A 64 18.45 -11.60 5.28
N MET A 65 18.84 -10.68 4.41
CA MET A 65 19.63 -11.02 3.23
C MET A 65 21.04 -11.47 3.66
N ALA A 66 21.59 -12.46 2.96
CA ALA A 66 22.99 -12.79 3.10
C ALA A 66 23.86 -11.64 2.58
N ASN A 67 24.97 -11.39 3.23
CA ASN A 67 25.95 -10.42 2.76
C ASN A 67 26.87 -11.00 1.68
N ASP A 68 27.55 -10.12 0.94
CA ASP A 68 28.41 -10.53 -0.19
C ASP A 68 29.53 -11.51 0.23
N THR A 69 30.06 -11.38 1.46
CA THR A 69 31.11 -12.28 1.96
C THR A 69 30.57 -13.71 2.16
N GLU A 70 29.37 -13.83 2.71
CA GLU A 70 28.71 -15.11 2.92
C GLU A 70 28.31 -15.78 1.61
N ILE A 71 27.77 -14.98 0.69
CA ILE A 71 27.41 -15.44 -0.66
C ILE A 71 28.66 -15.96 -1.37
N LYS A 72 29.73 -15.17 -1.35
CA LYS A 72 30.97 -15.54 -2.04
C LYS A 72 31.65 -16.77 -1.42
N ALA A 73 31.56 -16.94 -0.11
CA ALA A 73 32.09 -18.12 0.58
C ALA A 73 31.36 -19.42 0.21
N GLU A 74 30.04 -19.35 -0.08
CA GLU A 74 29.20 -20.52 -0.35
C GLU A 74 29.08 -20.81 -1.85
N ILE A 75 29.04 -19.77 -2.70
CA ILE A 75 28.70 -19.88 -4.13
C ILE A 75 29.90 -19.55 -5.04
N ASP A 76 30.91 -18.85 -4.52
CA ASP A 76 32.08 -18.33 -5.25
C ASP A 76 31.73 -17.38 -6.40
N ALA A 77 30.58 -16.69 -6.29
CA ALA A 77 30.10 -15.71 -7.25
C ALA A 77 29.59 -14.45 -6.55
N SER A 78 29.57 -13.35 -7.27
CA SER A 78 29.04 -12.07 -6.79
C SER A 78 27.55 -11.96 -7.02
N THR A 79 26.88 -11.11 -6.21
CA THR A 79 25.48 -10.72 -6.40
C THR A 79 25.26 -10.21 -7.84
N GLY A 80 24.22 -10.70 -8.50
CA GLY A 80 23.92 -10.39 -9.90
C GLY A 80 24.26 -11.53 -10.89
N SER A 81 25.17 -12.46 -10.52
CA SER A 81 25.48 -13.65 -11.31
C SER A 81 25.00 -14.95 -10.67
N ILE A 82 24.16 -14.86 -9.63
CA ILE A 82 23.68 -16.03 -8.86
C ILE A 82 22.47 -16.64 -9.57
N GLY A 83 22.52 -17.95 -9.72
CA GLY A 83 21.41 -18.77 -10.21
C GLY A 83 21.16 -19.98 -9.31
N PRO A 84 20.06 -20.70 -9.50
CA PRO A 84 19.69 -21.81 -8.61
C PRO A 84 20.42 -23.13 -8.97
N GLN A 85 21.09 -23.22 -10.12
CA GLN A 85 21.74 -24.45 -10.56
C GLN A 85 22.98 -24.74 -9.72
N GLY A 86 23.07 -25.95 -9.19
CA GLY A 86 24.26 -26.42 -8.48
C GLY A 86 24.43 -25.87 -7.06
N LEU A 87 23.41 -25.19 -6.50
CA LEU A 87 23.44 -24.75 -5.10
C LEU A 87 23.31 -25.95 -4.13
N SER A 88 24.06 -25.90 -3.06
CA SER A 88 24.03 -26.90 -1.96
C SER A 88 22.98 -26.62 -0.89
N MET A 89 22.44 -25.38 -0.88
CA MET A 89 21.43 -24.91 0.08
C MET A 89 20.00 -25.21 -0.39
N PRO A 90 19.00 -25.15 0.53
CA PRO A 90 17.59 -25.26 0.15
C PRO A 90 17.18 -24.19 -0.88
N ILE A 91 16.45 -24.60 -1.91
CA ILE A 91 15.93 -23.73 -2.98
C ILE A 91 14.42 -23.66 -2.85
N ILE A 92 13.90 -22.49 -2.52
CA ILE A 92 12.46 -22.22 -2.45
C ILE A 92 12.08 -21.42 -3.69
N ALA A 93 11.29 -22.01 -4.57
CA ALA A 93 10.86 -21.35 -5.80
C ALA A 93 9.47 -20.75 -5.63
N ASP A 94 9.29 -19.48 -6.09
CA ASP A 94 7.94 -18.93 -6.24
C ASP A 94 7.15 -19.73 -7.27
N ARG A 95 5.84 -19.85 -7.05
CA ARG A 95 4.94 -20.60 -7.94
C ARG A 95 5.06 -20.16 -9.41
N SER A 96 5.18 -18.86 -9.66
CA SER A 96 5.34 -18.31 -11.01
C SER A 96 6.71 -18.59 -11.61
N ALA A 97 7.77 -18.65 -10.79
CA ALA A 97 9.10 -19.04 -11.23
C ALA A 97 9.16 -20.55 -11.52
N ALA A 98 8.54 -21.37 -10.68
CA ALA A 98 8.48 -22.83 -10.84
C ALA A 98 7.70 -23.26 -12.12
N ALA A 99 6.82 -22.42 -12.62
CA ALA A 99 6.08 -22.66 -13.87
C ALA A 99 6.87 -22.33 -15.14
N LEU A 100 8.06 -21.72 -15.03
CA LEU A 100 8.85 -21.32 -16.19
C LEU A 100 9.58 -22.52 -16.84
N HIS A 101 9.68 -22.44 -18.15
CA HIS A 101 10.48 -23.34 -18.97
C HIS A 101 11.48 -22.56 -19.81
N ASN A 102 12.64 -23.14 -20.06
CA ASN A 102 13.72 -22.53 -20.83
C ASN A 102 14.11 -21.13 -20.31
N PHE A 103 14.14 -20.99 -18.98
CA PHE A 103 14.42 -19.72 -18.33
C PHE A 103 15.93 -19.38 -18.33
N ILE A 104 16.21 -18.13 -18.02
CA ILE A 104 17.57 -17.58 -17.92
C ILE A 104 17.85 -17.25 -16.47
N ALA A 105 19.03 -17.61 -15.98
CA ALA A 105 19.50 -17.34 -14.62
C ALA A 105 20.99 -17.04 -14.59
N GLY A 106 21.48 -16.53 -13.45
CA GLY A 106 22.90 -16.46 -13.19
C GLY A 106 23.59 -17.84 -13.28
N ALA A 107 24.86 -17.85 -13.62
CA ALA A 107 25.64 -19.07 -13.80
C ALA A 107 26.45 -19.47 -12.56
N ASN A 108 26.28 -18.79 -11.42
CA ASN A 108 27.13 -18.89 -10.23
C ASN A 108 28.63 -18.66 -10.56
N LYS A 109 28.87 -17.82 -11.52
CA LYS A 109 30.16 -17.39 -11.99
C LYS A 109 30.05 -15.93 -12.43
N ASP A 110 30.94 -15.09 -11.93
CA ASP A 110 30.91 -13.66 -12.21
C ASP A 110 30.88 -13.37 -13.71
N ASP A 111 29.99 -12.48 -14.13
CA ASP A 111 29.78 -12.06 -15.50
C ASP A 111 29.27 -13.16 -16.46
N PHE A 112 28.61 -14.20 -15.93
CA PHE A 112 27.99 -15.25 -16.75
C PHE A 112 26.56 -15.54 -16.36
N HIS A 113 25.73 -15.86 -17.39
CA HIS A 113 24.37 -16.35 -17.24
C HIS A 113 24.17 -17.64 -18.04
N ILE A 114 23.17 -18.44 -17.64
CA ILE A 114 22.78 -19.67 -18.34
C ILE A 114 21.40 -19.49 -18.93
N CYS A 115 21.25 -19.86 -20.19
CA CYS A 115 19.96 -19.89 -20.89
C CYS A 115 19.42 -21.31 -20.99
N ASN A 116 18.10 -21.42 -21.23
CA ASN A 116 17.39 -22.67 -21.44
C ASN A 116 17.43 -23.62 -20.23
N LEU A 117 17.50 -23.08 -19.03
CA LEU A 117 17.35 -23.89 -17.81
C LEU A 117 15.91 -24.37 -17.66
N ASN A 118 15.75 -25.56 -17.15
CA ASN A 118 14.44 -26.14 -16.84
C ASN A 118 14.46 -26.81 -15.47
N TRP A 119 13.34 -26.64 -14.76
CA TRP A 119 13.13 -27.37 -13.52
C TRP A 119 13.14 -28.87 -13.77
N GLU A 120 13.50 -29.63 -12.76
CA GLU A 120 13.66 -31.09 -12.72
C GLU A 120 14.78 -31.65 -13.60
N ARG A 121 15.11 -31.01 -14.72
CA ARG A 121 16.25 -31.40 -15.57
C ARG A 121 17.59 -30.83 -15.08
N ASP A 122 17.62 -29.54 -14.78
CA ASP A 122 18.83 -28.77 -14.47
C ASP A 122 18.88 -28.28 -13.04
N VAL A 123 17.73 -28.02 -12.46
CA VAL A 123 17.52 -27.48 -11.10
C VAL A 123 16.33 -28.16 -10.47
N ARG A 124 16.46 -28.52 -9.19
CA ARG A 124 15.35 -29.02 -8.38
C ARG A 124 15.07 -28.07 -7.23
N ALA A 125 13.82 -27.59 -7.13
CA ALA A 125 13.37 -26.82 -5.97
C ALA A 125 13.15 -27.75 -4.78
N THR A 126 13.57 -27.32 -3.59
CA THR A 126 13.28 -27.98 -2.31
C THR A 126 11.80 -27.84 -1.95
N ALA A 127 11.23 -26.65 -2.21
CA ALA A 127 9.81 -26.37 -2.07
C ALA A 127 9.35 -25.32 -3.08
N ILE A 128 8.05 -25.31 -3.37
CA ILE A 128 7.38 -24.31 -4.23
C ILE A 128 6.35 -23.58 -3.36
N GLU A 129 6.55 -22.28 -3.17
CA GLU A 129 5.75 -21.46 -2.26
C GLU A 129 5.30 -20.16 -2.93
N ASP A 130 4.33 -19.47 -2.35
CA ASP A 130 3.94 -18.12 -2.74
C ASP A 130 4.78 -17.12 -1.95
N ILE A 131 5.83 -16.57 -2.57
CA ILE A 131 6.78 -15.66 -1.90
C ILE A 131 6.91 -14.29 -2.58
N ARG A 132 6.09 -14.00 -3.57
CA ARG A 132 6.14 -12.74 -4.31
C ARG A 132 5.07 -11.74 -3.88
N ASP A 133 5.31 -10.48 -4.18
CA ASP A 133 4.26 -9.47 -4.19
C ASP A 133 3.27 -9.74 -5.33
N VAL A 134 2.01 -9.38 -5.10
CA VAL A 134 0.99 -9.35 -6.13
C VAL A 134 1.32 -8.25 -7.15
N VAL A 135 0.99 -8.49 -8.42
CA VAL A 135 1.14 -7.50 -9.49
C VAL A 135 -0.20 -7.20 -10.16
N GLU A 136 -0.29 -6.05 -10.81
CA GLU A 136 -1.48 -5.69 -11.57
C GLU A 136 -1.70 -6.70 -12.72
N GLY A 137 -2.95 -7.12 -12.92
CA GLY A 137 -3.31 -8.16 -13.88
C GLY A 137 -3.20 -9.59 -13.34
N ASP A 138 -2.75 -9.81 -12.12
CA ASP A 138 -2.85 -11.13 -11.50
C ASP A 138 -4.32 -11.58 -11.41
N PRO A 139 -4.61 -12.87 -11.58
CA PRO A 139 -5.98 -13.36 -11.39
C PRO A 139 -6.44 -13.14 -9.95
N SER A 140 -7.69 -12.71 -9.80
CA SER A 140 -8.33 -12.60 -8.49
C SER A 140 -8.41 -13.99 -7.81
N PRO A 141 -8.20 -14.10 -6.49
CA PRO A 141 -8.30 -15.37 -5.76
C PRO A 141 -9.64 -16.08 -5.90
N ASP A 142 -10.72 -15.34 -6.19
CA ASP A 142 -12.06 -15.92 -6.44
C ASP A 142 -12.29 -16.35 -7.90
N GLY A 143 -11.30 -16.16 -8.77
CA GLY A 143 -11.34 -16.53 -10.19
C GLY A 143 -12.26 -15.67 -11.06
N LYS A 144 -12.77 -14.55 -10.56
CA LYS A 144 -13.77 -13.71 -11.26
C LYS A 144 -13.25 -12.40 -11.81
N GLY A 145 -11.96 -12.27 -11.98
CA GLY A 145 -11.37 -11.06 -12.55
C GLY A 145 -9.87 -10.97 -12.33
N GLU A 146 -9.34 -9.80 -12.56
CA GLU A 146 -7.92 -9.47 -12.40
C GLU A 146 -7.72 -8.42 -11.32
N ILE A 147 -6.58 -8.45 -10.68
CA ILE A 147 -6.20 -7.48 -9.66
C ILE A 147 -5.85 -6.16 -10.34
N MET A 148 -6.43 -5.09 -9.82
CA MET A 148 -6.16 -3.72 -10.24
C MET A 148 -5.69 -2.90 -9.03
N PHE A 149 -4.63 -2.12 -9.20
CA PHE A 149 -4.13 -1.24 -8.16
C PHE A 149 -4.87 0.09 -8.16
N LYS A 150 -5.38 0.49 -7.00
CA LYS A 150 -5.98 1.80 -6.77
C LYS A 150 -5.31 2.46 -5.58
N ARG A 151 -5.07 3.76 -5.70
CA ARG A 151 -4.67 4.58 -4.56
C ARG A 151 -5.93 5.11 -3.88
N GLY A 152 -5.96 5.01 -2.56
CA GLY A 152 -7.04 5.51 -1.73
C GLY A 152 -6.50 6.36 -0.58
N ILE A 153 -7.39 7.10 0.06
CA ILE A 153 -7.09 7.79 1.31
C ILE A 153 -7.49 6.87 2.46
N GLU A 154 -6.54 6.53 3.32
CA GLU A 154 -6.82 5.74 4.52
C GLU A 154 -7.64 6.57 5.51
N VAL A 155 -8.89 6.23 5.69
CA VAL A 155 -9.81 6.92 6.62
C VAL A 155 -9.86 6.26 7.99
N GLY A 156 -9.52 4.99 8.09
CA GLY A 156 -9.48 4.23 9.32
C GLY A 156 -8.56 3.03 9.23
N HIS A 157 -8.11 2.53 10.38
CA HIS A 157 -7.22 1.38 10.49
C HIS A 157 -7.58 0.52 11.69
N ILE A 158 -7.59 -0.79 11.49
CA ILE A 158 -7.74 -1.78 12.55
C ILE A 158 -6.36 -2.32 12.91
N PHE A 159 -5.98 -2.20 14.18
CA PHE A 159 -4.72 -2.69 14.70
C PHE A 159 -4.95 -3.97 15.49
N GLN A 160 -4.32 -5.05 15.06
CA GLN A 160 -4.30 -6.30 15.80
C GLN A 160 -3.08 -6.30 16.74
N LEU A 161 -3.30 -5.89 17.99
CA LEU A 161 -2.22 -5.67 18.96
C LEU A 161 -1.79 -6.96 19.67
N GLY A 162 -2.61 -8.01 19.62
CA GLY A 162 -2.37 -9.26 20.33
C GLY A 162 -2.23 -9.05 21.84
N ASP A 163 -1.21 -9.63 22.45
CA ASP A 163 -0.94 -9.52 23.88
C ASP A 163 0.23 -8.56 24.24
N LYS A 164 0.73 -7.82 23.25
CA LYS A 164 1.92 -6.97 23.38
C LYS A 164 1.83 -6.00 24.57
N TYR A 165 0.71 -5.32 24.72
CA TYR A 165 0.51 -4.35 25.80
C TYR A 165 -0.12 -4.98 27.04
N SER A 166 -1.11 -5.85 26.87
CA SER A 166 -1.79 -6.51 27.99
C SER A 166 -0.84 -7.35 28.82
N LYS A 167 0.12 -8.02 28.20
CA LYS A 167 1.17 -8.78 28.88
C LYS A 167 2.07 -7.88 29.75
N SER A 168 2.52 -6.75 29.19
CA SER A 168 3.36 -5.78 29.91
C SER A 168 2.60 -5.08 31.07
N MET A 169 1.29 -4.91 30.90
CA MET A 169 0.41 -4.29 31.91
C MET A 169 -0.14 -5.32 32.91
N ASN A 170 0.16 -6.61 32.75
CA ASN A 170 -0.43 -7.70 33.52
C ASN A 170 -1.98 -7.68 33.49
N ALA A 171 -2.55 -7.27 32.35
CA ALA A 171 -3.99 -7.20 32.15
C ALA A 171 -4.53 -8.61 31.83
N THR A 172 -5.12 -9.27 32.82
CA THR A 172 -5.61 -10.64 32.73
C THR A 172 -7.11 -10.71 33.06
N VAL A 173 -7.77 -11.73 32.51
CA VAL A 173 -9.13 -12.13 32.88
C VAL A 173 -9.16 -13.62 33.23
N LEU A 174 -10.15 -14.07 33.92
CA LEU A 174 -10.37 -15.51 34.16
C LEU A 174 -11.14 -16.10 32.97
N ASP A 175 -10.65 -17.19 32.43
CA ASP A 175 -11.39 -17.97 31.45
C ASP A 175 -12.53 -18.78 32.08
N ALA A 176 -13.28 -19.52 31.26
CA ALA A 176 -14.41 -20.33 31.73
C ALA A 176 -14.00 -21.43 32.76
N SER A 177 -12.71 -21.79 32.81
CA SER A 177 -12.18 -22.74 33.79
C SER A 177 -11.64 -22.09 35.06
N GLY A 178 -11.70 -20.74 35.14
CA GLY A 178 -11.14 -19.97 36.25
C GLY A 178 -9.62 -19.73 36.17
N LYS A 179 -9.00 -20.02 35.03
CA LYS A 179 -7.58 -19.78 34.81
C LYS A 179 -7.35 -18.35 34.32
N ALA A 180 -6.36 -17.66 34.89
CA ALA A 180 -5.95 -16.34 34.43
C ALA A 180 -5.31 -16.44 33.01
N VAL A 181 -5.87 -15.68 32.07
CA VAL A 181 -5.35 -15.53 30.69
C VAL A 181 -5.10 -14.07 30.37
N VAL A 182 -4.03 -13.81 29.64
CA VAL A 182 -3.71 -12.45 29.17
C VAL A 182 -4.70 -12.05 28.09
N MET A 183 -5.24 -10.84 28.18
CA MET A 183 -6.22 -10.33 27.22
C MET A 183 -5.59 -10.10 25.84
N GLN A 184 -6.32 -10.51 24.81
CA GLN A 184 -6.01 -10.10 23.42
C GLN A 184 -6.59 -8.72 23.16
N MET A 185 -5.81 -7.87 22.52
CA MET A 185 -6.16 -6.48 22.29
C MET A 185 -6.28 -6.16 20.80
N GLY A 186 -7.26 -5.33 20.48
CA GLY A 186 -7.40 -4.65 19.20
C GLY A 186 -7.52 -3.15 19.41
N CYS A 187 -7.19 -2.38 18.38
CA CYS A 187 -7.42 -0.95 18.35
C CYS A 187 -8.09 -0.57 17.04
N TYR A 188 -9.03 0.36 17.11
CA TYR A 188 -9.84 0.78 15.96
C TYR A 188 -9.66 2.29 15.80
N GLY A 189 -8.78 2.66 14.87
CA GLY A 189 -8.43 4.07 14.63
C GLY A 189 -9.24 4.67 13.49
N MET A 190 -9.62 5.96 13.63
CA MET A 190 -10.20 6.76 12.58
C MET A 190 -9.51 8.12 12.51
N GLY A 191 -9.09 8.54 11.34
CA GLY A 191 -8.46 9.85 11.12
C GLY A 191 -9.49 10.95 10.94
N VAL A 192 -10.07 11.46 12.04
CA VAL A 192 -11.15 12.45 11.97
C VAL A 192 -10.79 13.68 11.13
N THR A 193 -9.62 14.25 11.35
CA THR A 193 -9.14 15.39 10.55
C THR A 193 -8.84 15.01 9.10
N ARG A 194 -8.35 13.80 8.86
CA ARG A 194 -8.12 13.26 7.51
C ARG A 194 -9.44 13.06 6.74
N LEU A 195 -10.53 12.72 7.43
CA LEU A 195 -11.85 12.58 6.82
C LEU A 195 -12.30 13.88 6.14
N VAL A 196 -12.04 15.04 6.75
CA VAL A 196 -12.37 16.33 6.14
C VAL A 196 -11.69 16.48 4.79
N GLY A 197 -10.38 16.23 4.71
CA GLY A 197 -9.66 16.26 3.45
C GLY A 197 -10.14 15.23 2.45
N ALA A 198 -10.44 14.00 2.88
CA ALA A 198 -10.95 12.93 2.02
C ALA A 198 -12.33 13.26 1.43
N ILE A 199 -13.19 13.89 2.21
CA ILE A 199 -14.52 14.32 1.76
C ILE A 199 -14.41 15.43 0.72
N ILE A 200 -13.57 16.44 0.96
CA ILE A 200 -13.31 17.53 0.01
C ILE A 200 -12.74 16.97 -1.29
N GLU A 201 -11.77 16.05 -1.21
CA GLU A 201 -11.16 15.43 -2.38
C GLU A 201 -12.17 14.67 -3.27
N GLN A 202 -13.21 14.12 -2.67
CA GLN A 202 -14.28 13.40 -3.40
C GLN A 202 -15.47 14.28 -3.80
N ASN A 203 -15.60 15.48 -3.23
CA ASN A 203 -16.77 16.34 -3.40
C ASN A 203 -16.32 17.79 -3.66
N HIS A 204 -15.80 18.04 -4.85
CA HIS A 204 -15.42 19.35 -5.32
C HIS A 204 -15.59 19.46 -6.85
N ASP A 205 -15.59 20.67 -7.33
CA ASP A 205 -15.48 21.00 -8.76
C ASP A 205 -14.37 22.05 -8.99
N GLU A 206 -14.32 22.65 -10.16
CA GLU A 206 -13.35 23.68 -10.52
C GLU A 206 -13.53 25.00 -9.74
N ASN A 207 -14.70 25.22 -9.12
CA ASN A 207 -15.04 26.45 -8.41
C ASN A 207 -14.82 26.33 -6.89
N GLY A 208 -14.86 25.12 -6.33
CA GLY A 208 -14.65 24.91 -4.92
C GLY A 208 -15.18 23.60 -4.36
N ILE A 209 -15.46 23.61 -3.07
CA ILE A 209 -15.95 22.45 -2.32
C ILE A 209 -17.45 22.24 -2.60
N ILE A 210 -17.90 20.98 -2.60
CA ILE A 210 -19.31 20.59 -2.65
C ILE A 210 -19.62 19.75 -1.42
N TRP A 211 -19.91 20.38 -0.29
CA TRP A 211 -20.18 19.64 0.93
C TRP A 211 -21.46 18.81 0.84
N PRO A 212 -21.42 17.50 1.18
CA PRO A 212 -22.63 16.77 1.52
C PRO A 212 -23.34 17.40 2.71
N GLU A 213 -24.67 17.55 2.65
CA GLU A 213 -25.47 18.24 3.69
C GLU A 213 -25.22 17.71 5.12
N SER A 214 -24.97 16.41 5.26
CA SER A 214 -24.79 15.75 6.57
C SER A 214 -23.53 16.17 7.32
N ILE A 215 -22.57 16.81 6.64
CA ILE A 215 -21.26 17.15 7.20
C ILE A 215 -20.83 18.58 6.83
N ALA A 216 -21.67 19.32 6.14
CA ALA A 216 -21.41 20.72 5.82
C ALA A 216 -21.24 21.53 7.13
N PRO A 217 -20.21 22.38 7.22
CA PRO A 217 -20.00 23.22 8.42
C PRO A 217 -21.14 24.22 8.64
N PHE A 218 -21.76 24.64 7.55
CA PHE A 218 -23.02 25.40 7.53
C PHE A 218 -23.92 24.85 6.43
N ARG A 219 -25.21 24.72 6.70
CA ARG A 219 -26.18 24.25 5.70
C ARG A 219 -26.64 25.35 4.77
N VAL A 220 -26.71 26.57 5.28
CA VAL A 220 -27.22 27.75 4.57
C VAL A 220 -26.23 28.90 4.71
N ILE A 221 -25.99 29.63 3.62
CA ILE A 221 -25.38 30.96 3.67
C ILE A 221 -26.37 32.01 3.22
N VAL A 222 -26.52 33.08 4.01
CA VAL A 222 -27.32 34.27 3.69
C VAL A 222 -26.40 35.38 3.25
N ILE A 223 -26.56 35.89 2.03
CA ILE A 223 -25.70 36.91 1.41
C ILE A 223 -26.54 38.16 1.09
N PRO A 224 -26.71 39.08 2.02
CA PRO A 224 -27.42 40.30 1.75
C PRO A 224 -26.67 41.21 0.79
N ILE A 225 -27.31 41.62 -0.30
CA ILE A 225 -26.72 42.50 -1.29
C ILE A 225 -27.14 43.95 -1.02
N ASN A 226 -26.15 44.84 -0.95
CA ASN A 226 -26.38 46.27 -0.64
C ASN A 226 -27.05 46.55 0.72
N ALA A 227 -26.85 45.70 1.74
CA ALA A 227 -27.40 45.90 3.07
C ALA A 227 -27.02 47.25 3.72
N HIS A 228 -25.86 47.81 3.35
CA HIS A 228 -25.42 49.13 3.78
C HIS A 228 -26.22 50.29 3.16
N LYS A 229 -27.05 50.03 2.12
CA LYS A 229 -27.90 51.03 1.44
C LYS A 229 -29.38 50.82 1.71
N SER A 230 -29.78 49.74 2.37
CA SER A 230 -31.17 49.38 2.59
C SER A 230 -31.36 48.71 3.91
N ASP A 231 -31.94 49.43 4.86
CA ASP A 231 -32.31 48.91 6.18
C ASP A 231 -33.30 47.74 6.08
N GLN A 232 -34.16 47.74 5.05
CA GLN A 232 -35.07 46.62 4.82
C GLN A 232 -34.33 45.31 4.46
N VAL A 233 -33.32 45.37 3.59
CA VAL A 233 -32.51 44.19 3.22
C VAL A 233 -31.78 43.70 4.43
N ARG A 234 -31.19 44.58 5.22
CA ARG A 234 -30.47 44.24 6.45
C ARG A 234 -31.40 43.53 7.43
N ALA A 235 -32.53 44.16 7.77
CA ALA A 235 -33.48 43.61 8.72
C ALA A 235 -34.07 42.25 8.26
N THR A 236 -34.32 42.10 6.96
CA THR A 236 -34.81 40.83 6.40
C THR A 236 -33.75 39.70 6.53
N ALA A 237 -32.50 40.03 6.21
CA ALA A 237 -31.39 39.04 6.33
C ALA A 237 -31.15 38.62 7.77
N GLU A 238 -31.15 39.58 8.72
CA GLU A 238 -30.98 39.31 10.15
C GLU A 238 -32.18 38.50 10.71
N SER A 239 -33.41 38.80 10.33
CA SER A 239 -34.61 38.05 10.70
C SER A 239 -34.52 36.60 10.20
N LEU A 240 -34.17 36.42 8.91
CA LEU A 240 -34.02 35.09 8.34
C LEU A 240 -32.91 34.28 9.03
N TYR A 241 -31.77 34.91 9.29
CA TYR A 241 -30.66 34.29 10.05
C TYR A 241 -31.15 33.83 11.45
N ALA A 242 -31.84 34.71 12.17
CA ALA A 242 -32.36 34.41 13.48
C ALA A 242 -33.41 33.27 13.46
N GLU A 243 -34.35 33.29 12.51
CA GLU A 243 -35.37 32.26 12.35
C GLU A 243 -34.77 30.88 12.05
N LEU A 244 -33.81 30.80 11.11
CA LEU A 244 -33.15 29.54 10.74
C LEU A 244 -32.35 29.01 11.91
N THR A 245 -31.57 29.87 12.60
CA THR A 245 -30.80 29.51 13.78
C THR A 245 -31.72 29.01 14.90
N ALA A 246 -32.84 29.65 15.17
CA ALA A 246 -33.81 29.21 16.16
C ALA A 246 -34.45 27.84 15.86
N LYS A 247 -34.47 27.44 14.57
CA LYS A 247 -34.89 26.11 14.11
C LYS A 247 -33.77 25.07 14.13
N GLY A 248 -32.58 25.43 14.63
CA GLY A 248 -31.43 24.53 14.69
C GLY A 248 -30.71 24.31 13.35
N VAL A 249 -30.93 25.20 12.37
CA VAL A 249 -30.19 25.19 11.12
C VAL A 249 -28.88 25.94 11.31
N GLU A 250 -27.76 25.36 10.92
CA GLU A 250 -26.46 26.02 10.92
C GLU A 250 -26.37 26.98 9.72
N VAL A 251 -26.35 28.27 10.02
CA VAL A 251 -26.40 29.36 9.04
C VAL A 251 -25.16 30.23 9.15
N LEU A 252 -24.59 30.58 8.02
CA LEU A 252 -23.59 31.63 7.90
C LEU A 252 -24.23 32.90 7.34
N LEU A 253 -24.07 34.05 7.99
CA LEU A 253 -24.48 35.36 7.48
C LEU A 253 -23.22 36.08 6.96
N ASP A 254 -23.18 36.41 5.67
CA ASP A 254 -22.14 37.26 5.10
C ASP A 254 -22.45 38.73 5.31
N ASP A 255 -22.11 39.25 6.46
CA ASP A 255 -22.35 40.61 6.92
C ASP A 255 -21.32 41.63 6.42
N ARG A 256 -20.37 41.23 5.56
CA ARG A 256 -19.32 42.11 5.03
C ARG A 256 -19.94 43.19 4.14
N GLU A 257 -19.78 44.45 4.54
CA GLU A 257 -20.39 45.60 3.82
C GLU A 257 -19.55 46.07 2.63
N ASP A 258 -18.21 46.02 2.77
CA ASP A 258 -17.26 46.58 1.79
C ASP A 258 -16.85 45.60 0.69
N VAL A 259 -17.51 44.43 0.59
CA VAL A 259 -17.20 43.38 -0.39
C VAL A 259 -18.20 43.41 -1.53
N ARG A 260 -17.68 43.39 -2.76
CA ARG A 260 -18.54 43.34 -3.96
C ARG A 260 -19.35 42.04 -4.03
N PRO A 261 -20.60 42.05 -4.52
CA PRO A 261 -21.43 40.84 -4.62
C PRO A 261 -20.76 39.67 -5.31
N GLY A 262 -20.04 39.91 -6.42
CA GLY A 262 -19.33 38.86 -7.14
C GLY A 262 -18.25 38.15 -6.31
N ALA A 263 -17.56 38.89 -5.42
CA ALA A 263 -16.57 38.29 -4.51
C ALA A 263 -17.26 37.47 -3.40
N LYS A 264 -18.40 37.92 -2.85
CA LYS A 264 -19.19 37.15 -1.90
C LYS A 264 -19.69 35.84 -2.51
N PHE A 265 -20.09 35.84 -3.78
CA PHE A 265 -20.53 34.63 -4.47
C PHE A 265 -19.38 33.66 -4.73
N ALA A 266 -18.22 34.16 -5.17
CA ALA A 266 -17.04 33.35 -5.38
C ALA A 266 -16.55 32.70 -4.07
N ASP A 267 -16.54 33.47 -2.96
CA ASP A 267 -16.21 32.94 -1.64
C ASP A 267 -17.20 31.86 -1.18
N ALA A 268 -18.50 32.06 -1.42
CA ALA A 268 -19.54 31.08 -1.07
C ALA A 268 -19.42 29.80 -1.91
N GLU A 269 -19.05 29.92 -3.19
CA GLU A 269 -18.76 28.76 -4.07
C GLU A 269 -17.50 28.03 -3.59
N LEU A 270 -16.44 28.77 -3.30
CA LEU A 270 -15.20 28.16 -2.77
C LEU A 270 -15.44 27.41 -1.45
N MET A 271 -16.23 27.99 -0.55
CA MET A 271 -16.61 27.34 0.72
C MET A 271 -17.55 26.16 0.55
N GLY A 272 -18.30 26.09 -0.53
CA GLY A 272 -19.17 24.96 -0.89
C GLY A 272 -20.39 24.77 0.02
N ILE A 273 -20.93 25.83 0.60
CA ILE A 273 -22.13 25.75 1.45
C ILE A 273 -23.33 25.33 0.60
N PRO A 274 -24.09 24.27 0.99
CA PRO A 274 -25.09 23.63 0.12
C PRO A 274 -26.20 24.57 -0.36
N HIS A 275 -26.69 25.45 0.51
CA HIS A 275 -27.79 26.35 0.17
C HIS A 275 -27.40 27.83 0.29
N ARG A 276 -27.72 28.61 -0.73
CA ARG A 276 -27.42 30.03 -0.77
C ARG A 276 -28.73 30.84 -0.90
N VAL A 277 -28.91 31.78 0.00
CA VAL A 277 -30.00 32.78 -0.05
C VAL A 277 -29.38 34.14 -0.29
N VAL A 278 -29.89 34.85 -1.30
CA VAL A 278 -29.41 36.17 -1.73
C VAL A 278 -30.53 37.20 -1.62
#